data_02da21054d3c8102252300d6b772db96
#
_entry.id   02da21054d3c8102252300d6b772db96
#
_cell.length_a   1.000
_cell.length_b   1.000
_cell.length_c   1.000
_cell.angle_alpha   90.00
_cell.angle_beta   90.00
_cell.angle_gamma   90.00
#
_symmetry.space_group_name_H-M   'P 1'
#
loop_
_entity.id
_entity.type
_entity.pdbx_description
1 polymer ?
#
loop_
_entity_poly.entity_id
_entity_poly.type
_entity_poly.pdbx_seq_one_letter_code
_entity_poly.pdbx_strand_id
1 'polypeptide(L)'
;DEVGFHDQDEVMLKYYPKRAFFPADSSLISLCERACQALPEMEHRWRRGRIVSGDVFVNDAAVKQSINERYTPACVEMEGAAIGHAAYMYRKPYLVIRTMSDAADDAADTSYDNFIDEAAHTSASIILKMLELSE
;
A
#
# COMPACT_ATOMS: atom_id res chain seq x y z
N ASP A 1 3.06 6.90 -0.86
CA ASP A 1 3.15 7.81 -2.00
C ASP A 1 3.52 7.10 -3.31
N GLU A 2 4.06 5.92 -3.25
CA GLU A 2 4.50 5.15 -4.42
C GLU A 2 4.45 3.65 -4.14
N VAL A 3 4.33 2.86 -5.18
CA VAL A 3 4.40 1.39 -5.13
C VAL A 3 5.53 0.88 -5.99
N GLY A 4 6.12 -0.25 -5.62
CA GLY A 4 7.19 -0.89 -6.37
C GLY A 4 7.33 -2.36 -5.99
N PHE A 5 7.95 -3.14 -6.87
CA PHE A 5 8.23 -4.55 -6.62
C PHE A 5 9.50 -4.68 -5.78
N HIS A 6 9.43 -5.42 -4.67
CA HIS A 6 10.59 -5.65 -3.81
C HIS A 6 11.45 -6.86 -4.27
N ASP A 7 10.89 -7.74 -5.06
CA ASP A 7 11.53 -8.97 -5.56
C ASP A 7 11.88 -8.91 -7.07
N GLN A 8 11.41 -7.89 -7.79
CA GLN A 8 11.57 -7.75 -9.24
C GLN A 8 12.16 -6.40 -9.67
N ASP A 9 12.73 -5.63 -8.75
CA ASP A 9 13.25 -4.29 -9.05
C ASP A 9 14.37 -4.30 -10.11
N GLU A 10 15.24 -5.30 -10.14
CA GLU A 10 16.29 -5.43 -11.15
C GLU A 10 15.70 -5.62 -12.56
N VAL A 11 14.63 -6.41 -12.67
CA VAL A 11 13.91 -6.61 -13.93
C VAL A 11 13.23 -5.31 -14.35
N MET A 12 12.57 -4.62 -13.41
CA MET A 12 11.93 -3.34 -13.68
C MET A 12 12.93 -2.28 -14.12
N LEU A 13 14.09 -2.18 -13.47
CA LEU A 13 15.14 -1.24 -13.86
C LEU A 13 15.75 -1.54 -15.25
N LYS A 14 15.76 -2.79 -15.67
CA LYS A 14 16.21 -3.17 -17.01
C LYS A 14 15.27 -2.66 -18.11
N TYR A 15 13.97 -2.78 -17.93
CA TYR A 15 12.96 -2.40 -18.92
C TYR A 15 12.45 -0.98 -18.75
N TYR A 16 12.52 -0.45 -17.52
CA TYR A 16 12.09 0.90 -17.14
C TYR A 16 13.20 1.59 -16.33
N PRO A 17 14.35 1.91 -16.94
CA PRO A 17 15.57 2.30 -16.23
C PRO A 17 15.46 3.57 -15.36
N LYS A 18 14.32 4.25 -15.41
CA LYS A 18 14.07 5.45 -14.59
C LYS A 18 12.93 5.23 -13.58
N ARG A 19 12.39 4.00 -13.43
CA ARG A 19 11.22 3.75 -12.60
C ARG A 19 11.24 2.38 -11.95
N ALA A 20 11.82 2.31 -10.78
CA ALA A 20 11.61 1.20 -9.85
C ALA A 20 10.28 1.33 -9.08
N PHE A 21 9.73 2.56 -9.02
CA PHE A 21 8.51 2.89 -8.29
C PHE A 21 7.54 3.69 -9.17
N PHE A 22 6.25 3.50 -8.91
CA PHE A 22 5.16 4.21 -9.58
C PHE A 22 4.52 5.20 -8.58
N PRO A 23 4.59 6.53 -8.83
CA PRO A 23 4.01 7.51 -7.93
C PRO A 23 2.48 7.49 -8.00
N ALA A 24 1.83 7.55 -6.85
CA ALA A 24 0.39 7.73 -6.76
C ALA A 24 -0.01 9.16 -7.19
N ASP A 25 -1.27 9.32 -7.59
CA ASP A 25 -1.82 10.61 -7.99
C ASP A 25 -1.98 11.55 -6.79
N SER A 26 -1.48 12.77 -6.90
CA SER A 26 -1.48 13.74 -5.80
C SER A 26 -2.88 14.22 -5.41
N SER A 27 -3.81 14.28 -6.35
CA SER A 27 -5.20 14.67 -6.08
C SER A 27 -5.93 13.58 -5.32
N LEU A 28 -5.70 12.30 -5.69
CA LEU A 28 -6.23 11.16 -4.96
C LEU A 28 -5.63 11.02 -3.56
N ILE A 29 -4.34 11.32 -3.39
CA ILE A 29 -3.70 11.37 -2.07
C ILE A 29 -4.40 12.42 -1.21
N SER A 30 -4.54 13.65 -1.70
CA SER A 30 -5.18 14.76 -0.96
C SER A 30 -6.64 14.44 -0.60
N LEU A 31 -7.37 13.79 -1.51
CA LEU A 31 -8.74 13.35 -1.26
C LEU A 31 -8.82 12.29 -0.15
N CYS A 32 -7.92 11.31 -0.20
CA CYS A 32 -7.82 10.27 0.83
C CYS A 32 -7.47 10.85 2.22
N GLU A 33 -6.53 11.79 2.28
CA GLU A 33 -6.17 12.49 3.53
C GLU A 33 -7.37 13.22 4.13
N ARG A 34 -8.14 13.95 3.30
CA ARG A 34 -9.38 14.62 3.76
C ARG A 34 -10.41 13.61 4.25
N ALA A 35 -10.56 12.47 3.57
CA ALA A 35 -11.46 11.41 4.00
C ALA A 35 -11.05 10.85 5.35
N CYS A 36 -9.78 10.52 5.57
CA CYS A 36 -9.26 10.05 6.83
C CYS A 36 -9.44 11.07 7.97
N GLN A 37 -9.22 12.37 7.70
CA GLN A 37 -9.43 13.45 8.67
C GLN A 37 -10.91 13.65 9.06
N ALA A 38 -11.83 13.32 8.14
CA ALA A 38 -13.28 13.42 8.38
C ALA A 38 -13.88 12.21 9.11
N LEU A 39 -13.11 11.13 9.28
CA LEU A 39 -13.52 9.90 9.96
C LEU A 39 -12.92 9.87 11.38
N PRO A 40 -13.73 10.03 12.46
CA PRO A 40 -13.21 10.06 13.84
C PRO A 40 -12.42 8.82 14.23
N GLU A 41 -12.81 7.64 13.72
CA GLU A 41 -12.13 6.37 13.95
C GLU A 41 -10.74 6.29 13.32
N MET A 42 -10.41 7.21 12.40
CA MET A 42 -9.11 7.28 11.74
C MET A 42 -8.13 8.25 12.42
N GLU A 43 -8.51 8.91 13.49
CA GLU A 43 -7.65 9.85 14.20
C GLU A 43 -6.34 9.16 14.63
N HIS A 44 -5.19 9.67 14.16
CA HIS A 44 -3.84 9.12 14.40
C HIS A 44 -3.60 7.68 13.89
N ARG A 45 -4.50 7.10 13.10
CA ARG A 45 -4.43 5.70 12.64
C ARG A 45 -3.98 5.54 11.18
N TRP A 46 -3.60 6.60 10.48
CA TRP A 46 -3.18 6.54 9.08
C TRP A 46 -1.87 7.28 8.84
N ARG A 47 -1.19 6.90 7.79
CA ARG A 47 0.02 7.59 7.31
C ARG A 47 0.22 7.41 5.82
N ARG A 48 0.97 8.31 5.22
CA ARG A 48 1.52 8.16 3.86
C ARG A 48 2.82 7.38 3.93
N GLY A 49 3.14 6.69 2.82
CA GLY A 49 4.42 6.03 2.71
C GLY A 49 4.55 5.19 1.45
N ARG A 50 5.72 4.64 1.28
CA ARG A 50 6.02 3.69 0.22
C ARG A 50 5.37 2.35 0.53
N ILE A 51 4.76 1.74 -0.49
CA ILE A 51 4.27 0.36 -0.45
C ILE A 51 5.16 -0.47 -1.37
N VAL A 52 5.56 -1.64 -0.94
CA VAL A 52 6.30 -2.60 -1.78
C VAL A 52 5.53 -3.89 -1.92
N SER A 53 5.52 -4.44 -3.14
CA SER A 53 4.78 -5.64 -3.48
C SER A 53 5.74 -6.78 -3.84
N GLY A 54 5.36 -8.01 -3.52
CA GLY A 54 6.07 -9.23 -3.90
C GLY A 54 5.13 -10.42 -3.98
N ASP A 55 5.61 -11.53 -4.54
CA ASP A 55 4.81 -12.73 -4.78
C ASP A 55 4.80 -13.70 -3.58
N VAL A 56 5.32 -13.27 -2.43
CA VAL A 56 5.42 -14.08 -1.22
C VAL A 56 4.76 -13.37 -0.04
N PHE A 57 3.92 -14.07 0.69
CA PHE A 57 3.40 -13.62 1.97
C PHE A 57 4.54 -13.52 2.99
N VAL A 58 4.79 -12.32 3.50
CA VAL A 58 5.91 -12.05 4.42
C VAL A 58 5.48 -12.35 5.85
N ASN A 59 5.88 -13.51 6.36
CA ASN A 59 5.65 -13.98 7.72
C ASN A 59 6.94 -14.38 8.45
N ASP A 60 8.10 -13.89 7.99
CA ASP A 60 9.41 -14.16 8.54
C ASP A 60 10.13 -12.86 8.89
N ALA A 61 10.61 -12.75 10.14
CA ALA A 61 11.22 -11.53 10.65
C ALA A 61 12.52 -11.14 9.91
N ALA A 62 13.31 -12.10 9.43
CA ALA A 62 14.54 -11.81 8.69
C ALA A 62 14.23 -11.29 7.28
N VAL A 63 13.21 -11.84 6.62
CA VAL A 63 12.71 -11.34 5.32
C VAL A 63 12.17 -9.92 5.48
N LYS A 64 11.33 -9.66 6.49
CA LYS A 64 10.84 -8.32 6.83
C LYS A 64 11.98 -7.33 7.03
N GLN A 65 13.00 -7.71 7.82
CA GLN A 65 14.15 -6.84 8.07
C GLN A 65 14.89 -6.51 6.77
N SER A 66 15.17 -7.49 5.92
CA SER A 66 15.85 -7.30 4.63
C SER A 66 15.08 -6.34 3.71
N ILE A 67 13.76 -6.49 3.63
CA ILE A 67 12.89 -5.58 2.86
C ILE A 67 12.95 -4.16 3.44
N ASN A 68 12.90 -4.03 4.76
CA ASN A 68 12.94 -2.73 5.42
C ASN A 68 14.29 -2.01 5.22
N GLU A 69 15.40 -2.72 5.32
CA GLU A 69 16.73 -2.16 5.10
C GLU A 69 16.92 -1.67 3.66
N ARG A 70 16.35 -2.38 2.68
CA ARG A 70 16.50 -2.05 1.27
C ARG A 70 15.56 -0.94 0.80
N TYR A 71 14.31 -0.92 1.25
CA TYR A 71 13.26 -0.07 0.67
C TYR A 71 12.65 0.92 1.65
N THR A 72 12.82 0.72 2.96
CA THR A 72 12.20 1.52 4.02
C THR A 72 10.68 1.72 3.79
N PRO A 73 9.91 0.64 3.55
CA PRO A 73 8.50 0.77 3.21
C PRO A 73 7.65 1.09 4.45
N ALA A 74 6.48 1.67 4.20
CA ALA A 74 5.42 1.79 5.20
C ALA A 74 4.62 0.49 5.31
N CYS A 75 4.53 -0.27 4.21
CA CYS A 75 3.75 -1.49 4.10
C CYS A 75 4.36 -2.41 3.04
N VAL A 76 4.24 -3.71 3.25
CA VAL A 76 4.49 -4.77 2.27
C VAL A 76 3.17 -5.48 1.97
N GLU A 77 2.93 -5.80 0.70
CA GLU A 77 1.72 -6.46 0.22
C GLU A 77 2.01 -7.16 -1.13
N MET A 78 1.02 -7.58 -1.90
CA MET A 78 1.24 -8.47 -3.04
C MET A 78 0.70 -7.94 -4.39
N GLU A 79 -0.11 -6.87 -4.45
CA GLU A 79 -0.82 -6.46 -5.68
C GLU A 79 -0.57 -5.01 -6.12
N GLY A 80 -0.22 -4.12 -5.20
CA GLY A 80 -0.19 -2.67 -5.44
C GLY A 80 0.76 -2.24 -6.55
N ALA A 81 1.93 -2.87 -6.66
CA ALA A 81 2.89 -2.55 -7.71
C ALA A 81 2.39 -2.98 -9.10
N ALA A 82 1.68 -4.11 -9.22
CA ALA A 82 1.06 -4.53 -10.48
C ALA A 82 -0.04 -3.54 -10.90
N ILE A 83 -0.87 -3.09 -9.96
CA ILE A 83 -1.89 -2.05 -10.20
C ILE A 83 -1.23 -0.73 -10.63
N GLY A 84 -0.21 -0.28 -9.91
CA GLY A 84 0.54 0.93 -10.22
C GLY A 84 1.20 0.88 -11.59
N HIS A 85 1.78 -0.27 -11.96
CA HIS A 85 2.37 -0.50 -13.28
C HIS A 85 1.31 -0.42 -14.39
N ALA A 86 0.16 -1.08 -14.22
CA ALA A 86 -0.93 -1.02 -15.17
C ALA A 86 -1.46 0.41 -15.33
N ALA A 87 -1.70 1.12 -14.22
CA ALA A 87 -2.13 2.51 -14.23
C ALA A 87 -1.13 3.42 -14.97
N TYR A 88 0.17 3.23 -14.74
CA TYR A 88 1.22 3.94 -15.45
C TYR A 88 1.17 3.69 -16.97
N MET A 89 1.05 2.43 -17.40
CA MET A 89 0.96 2.06 -18.81
C MET A 89 -0.25 2.72 -19.50
N TYR A 90 -1.39 2.76 -18.81
CA TYR A 90 -2.62 3.34 -19.34
C TYR A 90 -2.78 4.84 -19.04
N ARG A 91 -1.79 5.48 -18.41
CA ARG A 91 -1.81 6.90 -18.01
C ARG A 91 -3.06 7.25 -17.19
N LYS A 92 -3.41 6.39 -16.24
CA LYS A 92 -4.54 6.60 -15.33
C LYS A 92 -4.04 7.03 -13.96
N PRO A 93 -4.71 8.03 -13.32
CA PRO A 93 -4.45 8.33 -11.92
C PRO A 93 -4.82 7.13 -11.06
N TYR A 94 -4.05 6.87 -10.00
CA TYR A 94 -4.31 5.79 -9.05
C TYR A 94 -3.78 6.15 -7.66
N LEU A 95 -4.32 5.47 -6.67
CA LEU A 95 -3.85 5.46 -5.30
C LEU A 95 -4.05 4.04 -4.74
N VAL A 96 -3.07 3.53 -4.03
CA VAL A 96 -3.20 2.29 -3.25
C VAL A 96 -3.45 2.67 -1.79
N ILE A 97 -4.52 2.11 -1.22
CA ILE A 97 -4.88 2.23 0.20
C ILE A 97 -4.79 0.83 0.79
N ARG A 98 -4.10 0.70 1.91
CA ARG A 98 -3.96 -0.57 2.64
C ARG A 98 -4.28 -0.36 4.12
N THR A 99 -5.10 -1.24 4.67
CA THR A 99 -5.28 -1.38 6.11
C THR A 99 -4.43 -2.55 6.58
N MET A 100 -3.65 -2.34 7.64
CA MET A 100 -2.74 -3.34 8.15
C MET A 100 -3.52 -4.38 8.97
N SER A 101 -3.37 -5.65 8.61
CA SER A 101 -3.96 -6.79 9.31
C SER A 101 -2.97 -7.50 10.24
N ASP A 102 -1.67 -7.32 9.98
CA ASP A 102 -0.59 -8.00 10.68
C ASP A 102 0.69 -7.15 10.69
N ALA A 103 1.72 -7.64 11.38
CA ALA A 103 3.01 -6.97 11.49
C ALA A 103 4.08 -7.53 10.52
N ALA A 104 3.72 -8.44 9.60
CA ALA A 104 4.63 -9.15 8.69
C ALA A 104 5.80 -9.81 9.45
N ASP A 105 5.49 -10.58 10.48
CA ASP A 105 6.44 -11.33 11.32
C ASP A 105 5.90 -12.74 11.61
N ASP A 106 6.55 -13.48 12.50
CA ASP A 106 6.20 -14.86 12.82
C ASP A 106 4.77 -15.05 13.36
N ALA A 107 4.08 -13.97 13.73
CA ALA A 107 2.68 -13.98 14.18
C ALA A 107 1.68 -13.50 13.10
N ALA A 108 2.14 -13.22 11.88
CA ALA A 108 1.34 -12.62 10.80
C ALA A 108 0.08 -13.43 10.47
N ASP A 109 0.18 -14.76 10.36
CA ASP A 109 -0.95 -15.65 10.04
C ASP A 109 -2.08 -15.52 11.06
N THR A 110 -1.75 -15.52 12.37
CA THR A 110 -2.74 -15.40 13.45
C THR A 110 -3.34 -14.01 13.52
N SER A 111 -2.53 -12.97 13.28
CA SER A 111 -2.99 -11.58 13.26
C SER A 111 -3.94 -11.34 12.10
N TYR A 112 -3.62 -11.86 10.91
CA TYR A 112 -4.44 -11.71 9.71
C TYR A 112 -5.85 -12.26 9.94
N ASP A 113 -5.99 -13.49 10.42
CA ASP A 113 -7.29 -14.14 10.66
C ASP A 113 -8.16 -13.38 11.68
N ASN A 114 -7.54 -12.73 12.67
CA ASN A 114 -8.25 -12.02 13.72
C ASN A 114 -8.73 -10.62 13.30
N PHE A 115 -8.04 -9.96 12.36
CA PHE A 115 -8.27 -8.54 12.05
C PHE A 115 -8.79 -8.28 10.64
N ILE A 116 -8.98 -9.31 9.81
CA ILE A 116 -9.38 -9.16 8.41
C ILE A 116 -10.71 -8.40 8.24
N ASP A 117 -11.70 -8.68 9.08
CA ASP A 117 -13.01 -8.05 9.01
C ASP A 117 -12.93 -6.55 9.37
N GLU A 118 -12.19 -6.21 10.44
CA GLU A 118 -11.96 -4.81 10.84
C GLU A 118 -11.19 -4.05 9.74
N ALA A 119 -10.17 -4.66 9.16
CA ALA A 119 -9.39 -4.09 8.07
C ALA A 119 -10.25 -3.83 6.84
N ALA A 120 -11.13 -4.76 6.47
CA ALA A 120 -12.05 -4.61 5.34
C ALA A 120 -13.05 -3.46 5.57
N HIS A 121 -13.66 -3.39 6.75
CA HIS A 121 -14.57 -2.30 7.11
C HIS A 121 -13.88 -0.94 7.09
N THR A 122 -12.68 -0.83 7.66
CA THR A 122 -11.91 0.40 7.67
C THR A 122 -11.59 0.87 6.25
N SER A 123 -11.12 -0.02 5.38
CA SER A 123 -10.83 0.31 3.98
C SER A 123 -12.08 0.78 3.24
N ALA A 124 -13.22 0.10 3.44
CA ALA A 124 -14.48 0.48 2.81
C ALA A 124 -14.95 1.87 3.28
N SER A 125 -14.86 2.18 4.58
CA SER A 125 -15.24 3.48 5.14
C SER A 125 -14.44 4.63 4.52
N ILE A 126 -13.13 4.45 4.35
CA ILE A 126 -12.26 5.44 3.70
C ILE A 126 -12.70 5.68 2.25
N ILE A 127 -12.92 4.61 1.47
CA ILE A 127 -13.31 4.74 0.06
C ILE A 127 -14.68 5.42 -0.07
N LEU A 128 -15.66 5.04 0.74
CA LEU A 128 -16.98 5.67 0.73
C LEU A 128 -16.90 7.16 1.06
N LYS A 129 -16.08 7.53 2.07
CA LYS A 129 -15.85 8.94 2.41
C LYS A 129 -15.14 9.71 1.28
N MET A 130 -14.19 9.09 0.58
CA MET A 130 -13.55 9.70 -0.59
C MET A 130 -14.57 9.97 -1.70
N LEU A 131 -15.47 9.03 -2.00
CA LEU A 131 -16.53 9.23 -2.99
C LEU A 131 -17.46 10.37 -2.60
N GLU A 132 -17.92 10.43 -1.35
CA GLU A 132 -18.74 11.52 -0.82
C GLU A 132 -18.05 12.90 -0.96
N LEU A 133 -16.75 12.99 -0.73
CA LEU A 133 -16.00 14.24 -0.82
C LEU A 133 -15.55 14.60 -2.24
N SER A 134 -15.80 13.74 -3.22
CA SER A 134 -15.46 13.96 -4.63
C SER A 134 -16.60 14.59 -5.44
N GLU A 135 -17.82 14.61 -4.88
CA GLU A 135 -19.01 15.29 -5.45
C GLU A 135 -18.91 16.81 -5.21
#